data_fccb3c1899050c0644442452d43aca1d
#
_entry.id   fccb3c1899050c0644442452d43aca1d
#
_cell.length_a   1.000
_cell.length_b   1.000
_cell.length_c   1.000
_cell.angle_alpha   90.00
_cell.angle_beta   90.00
_cell.angle_gamma   90.00
#
_symmetry.space_group_name_H-M   'P 1'
#
loop_
_entity.id
_entity.type
_entity.pdbx_description
1 polymer ?
#
loop_
_entity_poly.entity_id
_entity_poly.type
_entity_poly.pdbx_seq_one_letter_code
_entity_poly.pdbx_strand_id
1 'polypeptide(L)'
;GMIHLPDLPGGRGYLGVSALVKKALIDMDTLQKAGFNGVMVENFEGPGFVGATEDFKNVFLEVVKAVVEKASVPVGMEIIYDMPATIEVAYQAGAKFVRLDVFVDNVETRWGKVMAVPKKLQTMRNELGNRKLIMLTDIHVKHAKLISKKTLEESALDDIYVNNNRRD
;
A
#
# COMPACT_ATOMS: atom_id res chain seq x y z
N GLY A 1 -7.02 -11.30 -3.03
CA GLY A 1 -7.93 -10.54 -3.88
C GLY A 1 -7.76 -9.04 -3.68
N MET A 2 -8.07 -8.25 -4.72
CA MET A 2 -7.89 -6.79 -4.70
C MET A 2 -9.22 -6.09 -4.47
N ILE A 3 -9.23 -5.13 -3.56
CA ILE A 3 -10.35 -4.20 -3.30
C ILE A 3 -9.88 -2.83 -3.79
N HIS A 4 -10.21 -2.50 -5.03
CA HIS A 4 -9.91 -1.22 -5.63
C HIS A 4 -10.95 -0.19 -5.21
N LEU A 5 -10.52 0.83 -4.48
CA LEU A 5 -11.40 1.92 -4.09
C LEU A 5 -11.63 2.87 -5.26
N PRO A 6 -12.85 3.40 -5.41
CA PRO A 6 -13.11 4.53 -6.28
C PRO A 6 -12.44 5.80 -5.73
N ASP A 7 -12.71 6.94 -6.34
CA ASP A 7 -12.10 8.21 -5.96
C ASP A 7 -12.17 8.49 -4.45
N LEU A 8 -11.01 8.80 -3.89
CA LEU A 8 -10.82 9.27 -2.52
C LEU A 8 -10.86 10.82 -2.46
N PRO A 9 -10.76 11.45 -1.28
CA PRO A 9 -10.70 12.91 -1.16
C PRO A 9 -9.69 13.53 -2.14
N GLY A 10 -10.12 14.56 -2.87
CA GLY A 10 -9.37 15.17 -3.97
C GLY A 10 -9.74 14.63 -5.36
N GLY A 11 -10.35 13.47 -5.47
CA GLY A 11 -10.89 12.92 -6.71
C GLY A 11 -12.26 13.49 -7.08
N ARG A 12 -12.55 13.63 -8.38
CA ARG A 12 -13.82 14.21 -8.85
C ARG A 12 -15.05 13.35 -8.55
N GLY A 13 -14.85 12.05 -8.42
CA GLY A 13 -15.91 11.07 -8.13
C GLY A 13 -16.04 10.71 -6.65
N TYR A 14 -15.40 11.44 -5.74
CA TYR A 14 -15.48 11.14 -4.31
C TYR A 14 -16.90 11.30 -3.78
N LEU A 15 -17.48 10.22 -3.31
CA LEU A 15 -18.87 10.13 -2.84
C LEU A 15 -19.00 10.08 -1.30
N GLY A 16 -17.91 10.35 -0.59
CA GLY A 16 -17.87 10.29 0.88
C GLY A 16 -17.43 8.92 1.43
N VAL A 17 -16.94 8.93 2.66
CA VAL A 17 -16.36 7.75 3.31
C VAL A 17 -17.33 6.59 3.45
N SER A 18 -18.61 6.87 3.75
CA SER A 18 -19.64 5.81 3.89
C SER A 18 -19.85 5.02 2.59
N ALA A 19 -19.77 5.68 1.44
CA ALA A 19 -19.87 5.02 0.14
C ALA A 19 -18.64 4.12 -0.12
N LEU A 20 -17.44 4.59 0.22
CA LEU A 20 -16.21 3.82 0.11
C LEU A 20 -16.22 2.58 1.02
N VAL A 21 -16.59 2.74 2.28
CA VAL A 21 -16.71 1.63 3.24
C VAL A 21 -17.71 0.59 2.73
N LYS A 22 -18.90 1.02 2.29
CA LYS A 22 -19.91 0.11 1.74
C LYS A 22 -19.36 -0.68 0.55
N LYS A 23 -18.70 -0.01 -0.40
CA LYS A 23 -18.10 -0.64 -1.58
C LYS A 23 -17.04 -1.65 -1.17
N ALA A 24 -16.10 -1.25 -0.30
CA ALA A 24 -15.02 -2.11 0.16
C ALA A 24 -15.51 -3.38 0.87
N LEU A 25 -16.56 -3.26 1.70
CA LEU A 25 -17.15 -4.42 2.38
C LEU A 25 -17.87 -5.37 1.43
N ILE A 26 -18.53 -4.86 0.38
CA ILE A 26 -19.15 -5.69 -0.67
C ILE A 26 -18.07 -6.47 -1.43
N ASP A 27 -16.99 -5.82 -1.84
CA ASP A 27 -15.89 -6.46 -2.55
C ASP A 27 -15.20 -7.51 -1.67
N MET A 28 -14.92 -7.17 -0.41
CA MET A 28 -14.35 -8.10 0.57
C MET A 28 -15.20 -9.37 0.72
N ASP A 29 -16.50 -9.22 0.92
CA ASP A 29 -17.41 -10.35 1.07
C ASP A 29 -17.44 -11.22 -0.20
N THR A 30 -17.47 -10.59 -1.37
CA THR A 30 -17.41 -11.28 -2.66
C THR A 30 -16.12 -12.09 -2.80
N LEU A 31 -14.98 -11.50 -2.48
CA LEU A 31 -13.68 -12.17 -2.55
C LEU A 31 -13.58 -13.33 -1.55
N GLN A 32 -14.05 -13.15 -0.32
CA GLN A 32 -14.05 -14.22 0.68
C GLN A 32 -14.95 -15.39 0.26
N LYS A 33 -16.15 -15.12 -0.26
CA LYS A 33 -17.05 -16.15 -0.81
C LYS A 33 -16.45 -16.87 -2.01
N ALA A 34 -15.63 -16.20 -2.79
CA ALA A 34 -14.88 -16.82 -3.89
C ALA A 34 -13.65 -17.63 -3.45
N GLY A 35 -13.37 -17.71 -2.14
CA GLY A 35 -12.30 -18.53 -1.59
C GLY A 35 -10.91 -17.89 -1.54
N PHE A 36 -10.81 -16.57 -1.65
CA PHE A 36 -9.52 -15.88 -1.49
C PHE A 36 -9.02 -15.95 -0.04
N ASN A 37 -7.72 -16.26 0.11
CA ASN A 37 -7.06 -16.40 1.41
C ASN A 37 -6.56 -15.09 2.02
N GLY A 38 -6.75 -13.98 1.34
CA GLY A 38 -6.40 -12.63 1.78
C GLY A 38 -6.95 -11.59 0.84
N VAL A 39 -7.16 -10.39 1.35
CA VAL A 39 -7.63 -9.24 0.56
C VAL A 39 -6.70 -8.05 0.76
N MET A 40 -6.58 -7.20 -0.25
CA MET A 40 -5.78 -5.98 -0.19
C MET A 40 -6.60 -4.78 -0.68
N VAL A 41 -6.62 -3.72 0.13
CA VAL A 41 -7.30 -2.46 -0.18
C VAL A 41 -6.32 -1.50 -0.83
N GLU A 42 -6.68 -0.93 -1.97
CA GLU A 42 -5.81 -0.06 -2.77
C GLU A 42 -6.58 1.14 -3.34
N ASN A 43 -5.93 2.30 -3.38
CA ASN A 43 -6.44 3.47 -4.09
C ASN A 43 -6.12 3.36 -5.58
N PHE A 44 -6.99 2.76 -6.36
CA PHE A 44 -6.75 2.52 -7.78
C PHE A 44 -7.15 3.70 -8.68
N GLU A 45 -8.23 4.38 -8.35
CA GLU A 45 -8.76 5.52 -9.08
C GLU A 45 -8.49 6.84 -8.36
N GLY A 46 -8.55 7.93 -9.10
CA GLY A 46 -8.38 9.28 -8.57
C GLY A 46 -7.14 10.00 -9.09
N PRO A 47 -6.94 11.25 -8.67
CA PRO A 47 -5.74 11.99 -9.02
C PRO A 47 -4.54 11.23 -8.46
N GLY A 48 -3.62 10.87 -9.34
CA GLY A 48 -2.40 10.21 -8.92
C GLY A 48 -1.60 11.09 -7.99
N PHE A 49 -1.05 10.50 -6.95
CA PHE A 49 -0.33 11.26 -5.96
C PHE A 49 1.11 10.81 -5.84
N VAL A 50 1.91 11.81 -5.64
CA VAL A 50 3.12 11.65 -4.87
C VAL A 50 2.86 12.41 -3.56
N GLY A 51 2.35 11.68 -2.57
CA GLY A 51 2.02 12.22 -1.25
C GLY A 51 0.52 12.27 -0.92
N ALA A 52 0.07 11.44 -0.01
CA ALA A 52 -1.29 11.45 0.51
C ALA A 52 -1.49 12.61 1.49
N THR A 53 -2.55 13.40 1.32
CA THR A 53 -2.95 14.43 2.28
C THR A 53 -3.47 13.78 3.58
N GLU A 54 -3.51 14.54 4.67
CA GLU A 54 -4.08 14.03 5.94
C GLU A 54 -5.54 13.61 5.79
N ASP A 55 -6.34 14.38 5.05
CA ASP A 55 -7.74 14.04 4.78
C ASP A 55 -7.86 12.71 4.03
N PHE A 56 -7.02 12.51 2.99
CA PHE A 56 -6.94 11.25 2.27
C PHE A 56 -6.58 10.08 3.22
N LYS A 57 -5.52 10.23 4.03
CA LYS A 57 -5.08 9.19 4.97
C LYS A 57 -6.16 8.82 5.97
N ASN A 58 -6.84 9.81 6.53
CA ASN A 58 -7.91 9.60 7.50
C ASN A 58 -9.10 8.82 6.90
N VAL A 59 -9.54 9.19 5.71
CA VAL A 59 -10.61 8.48 5.00
C VAL A 59 -10.17 7.06 4.64
N PHE A 60 -8.95 6.90 4.11
CA PHE A 60 -8.42 5.58 3.75
C PHE A 60 -8.30 4.67 4.99
N LEU A 61 -7.82 5.22 6.11
CA LEU A 61 -7.74 4.53 7.40
C LEU A 61 -9.11 4.02 7.87
N GLU A 62 -10.16 4.84 7.76
CA GLU A 62 -11.51 4.44 8.15
C GLU A 62 -12.02 3.26 7.30
N VAL A 63 -11.77 3.31 5.99
CA VAL A 63 -12.14 2.21 5.07
C VAL A 63 -11.38 0.93 5.42
N VAL A 64 -10.05 1.02 5.59
CA VAL A 64 -9.23 -0.17 5.89
C VAL A 64 -9.60 -0.77 7.24
N LYS A 65 -9.86 0.06 8.27
CA LYS A 65 -10.36 -0.41 9.58
C LYS A 65 -11.65 -1.19 9.45
N ALA A 66 -12.62 -0.66 8.70
CA ALA A 66 -13.90 -1.34 8.51
C ALA A 66 -13.72 -2.72 7.83
N VAL A 67 -12.79 -2.82 6.86
CA VAL A 67 -12.46 -4.10 6.23
C VAL A 67 -11.75 -5.03 7.21
N VAL A 68 -10.76 -4.56 7.98
CA VAL A 68 -10.04 -5.36 8.97
C VAL A 68 -10.97 -5.93 10.05
N GLU A 69 -11.93 -5.13 10.51
CA GLU A 69 -12.91 -5.55 11.52
C GLU A 69 -13.87 -6.65 11.04
N LYS A 70 -14.18 -6.67 9.75
CA LYS A 70 -15.18 -7.59 9.17
C LYS A 70 -14.59 -8.79 8.46
N ALA A 71 -13.33 -8.70 8.02
CA ALA A 71 -12.69 -9.78 7.26
C ALA A 71 -12.38 -10.99 8.15
N SER A 72 -12.62 -12.18 7.63
CA SER A 72 -12.20 -13.46 8.21
C SER A 72 -10.83 -13.93 7.70
N VAL A 73 -10.25 -13.20 6.74
CA VAL A 73 -8.95 -13.47 6.13
C VAL A 73 -7.98 -12.30 6.38
N PRO A 74 -6.66 -12.50 6.26
CA PRO A 74 -5.71 -11.40 6.39
C PRO A 74 -6.00 -10.25 5.44
N VAL A 75 -5.95 -9.03 5.96
CA VAL A 75 -6.14 -7.80 5.20
C VAL A 75 -4.80 -7.10 5.03
N GLY A 76 -4.49 -6.73 3.81
CA GLY A 76 -3.40 -5.85 3.44
C GLY A 76 -3.89 -4.55 2.87
N MET A 77 -2.96 -3.64 2.64
CA MET A 77 -3.27 -2.36 2.01
C MET A 77 -2.10 -1.76 1.25
N GLU A 78 -2.40 -0.82 0.37
CA GLU A 78 -1.44 0.02 -0.33
C GLU A 78 -2.01 1.42 -0.55
N ILE A 79 -1.19 2.44 -0.33
CA ILE A 79 -1.40 3.78 -0.88
C ILE A 79 -0.37 3.93 -1.99
N ILE A 80 -0.82 3.85 -3.24
CA ILE A 80 0.03 3.86 -4.43
C ILE A 80 0.97 5.07 -4.40
N TYR A 81 2.27 4.81 -4.57
CA TYR A 81 3.38 5.78 -4.58
C TYR A 81 3.59 6.57 -3.28
N ASP A 82 2.93 6.20 -2.17
CA ASP A 82 3.22 6.76 -0.85
C ASP A 82 3.49 5.65 0.18
N MET A 83 4.67 5.06 0.12
CA MET A 83 5.09 3.97 0.99
C MET A 83 5.15 4.36 2.49
N PRO A 84 5.59 5.58 2.88
CA PRO A 84 5.50 6.00 4.27
C PRO A 84 4.05 6.04 4.79
N ALA A 85 3.13 6.64 4.04
CA ALA A 85 1.72 6.67 4.41
C ALA A 85 1.11 5.25 4.45
N THR A 86 1.52 4.37 3.54
CA THR A 86 1.12 2.96 3.54
C THR A 86 1.47 2.27 4.87
N ILE A 87 2.70 2.41 5.36
CA ILE A 87 3.12 1.79 6.63
C ILE A 87 2.39 2.41 7.83
N GLU A 88 2.27 3.73 7.86
CA GLU A 88 1.58 4.47 8.92
C GLU A 88 0.11 4.03 9.05
N VAL A 89 -0.63 4.09 7.96
CA VAL A 89 -2.05 3.74 7.94
C VAL A 89 -2.26 2.24 8.19
N ALA A 90 -1.41 1.38 7.65
CA ALA A 90 -1.48 -0.07 7.90
C ALA A 90 -1.32 -0.41 9.39
N TYR A 91 -0.39 0.25 10.07
CA TYR A 91 -0.23 0.09 11.51
C TYR A 91 -1.48 0.51 12.27
N GLN A 92 -2.01 1.71 11.99
CA GLN A 92 -3.19 2.26 12.66
C GLN A 92 -4.46 1.45 12.38
N ALA A 93 -4.56 0.85 11.19
CA ALA A 93 -5.69 0.01 10.79
C ALA A 93 -5.60 -1.44 11.31
N GLY A 94 -4.44 -1.89 11.75
CA GLY A 94 -4.21 -3.29 12.13
C GLY A 94 -4.07 -4.24 10.95
N ALA A 95 -3.69 -3.75 9.77
CA ALA A 95 -3.42 -4.55 8.59
C ALA A 95 -2.28 -5.55 8.83
N LYS A 96 -2.30 -6.69 8.15
CA LYS A 96 -1.32 -7.77 8.31
C LYS A 96 -0.17 -7.69 7.33
N PHE A 97 -0.40 -7.09 6.17
CA PHE A 97 0.61 -6.89 5.14
C PHE A 97 0.38 -5.59 4.39
N VAL A 98 1.42 -5.12 3.74
CA VAL A 98 1.38 -3.99 2.81
C VAL A 98 2.03 -4.35 1.50
N ARG A 99 1.63 -3.70 0.42
CA ARG A 99 2.41 -3.67 -0.80
C ARG A 99 3.12 -2.32 -0.90
N LEU A 100 4.37 -2.36 -1.30
CA LEU A 100 5.23 -1.21 -1.49
C LEU A 100 5.70 -1.22 -2.95
N ASP A 101 5.06 -0.44 -3.77
CA ASP A 101 5.31 -0.37 -5.23
C ASP A 101 6.66 0.27 -5.58
N VAL A 102 7.23 1.08 -4.69
CA VAL A 102 8.58 1.64 -4.84
C VAL A 102 9.40 1.39 -3.57
N PHE A 103 10.23 0.34 -3.59
CA PHE A 103 11.00 -0.05 -2.40
C PHE A 103 12.51 0.13 -2.57
N VAL A 104 13.13 -0.49 -3.58
CA VAL A 104 14.59 -0.39 -3.83
C VAL A 104 14.94 0.37 -5.11
N ASP A 105 13.96 0.63 -5.96
CA ASP A 105 14.16 1.29 -7.24
C ASP A 105 13.54 2.68 -7.27
N ASN A 106 14.32 3.68 -7.69
CA ASN A 106 13.78 4.99 -7.98
C ASN A 106 13.04 4.96 -9.32
N VAL A 107 11.86 5.53 -9.36
CA VAL A 107 11.03 5.50 -10.58
C VAL A 107 10.50 6.87 -10.96
N GLU A 108 10.22 7.04 -12.24
CA GLU A 108 9.50 8.18 -12.80
C GLU A 108 8.11 7.74 -13.24
N THR A 109 7.11 8.37 -12.67
CA THR A 109 5.71 8.12 -12.97
C THR A 109 5.13 9.29 -13.77
N ARG A 110 3.91 9.18 -14.25
CA ARG A 110 3.21 10.31 -14.89
C ARG A 110 2.95 11.49 -13.94
N TRP A 111 3.10 11.30 -12.64
CA TRP A 111 2.91 12.32 -11.60
C TRP A 111 4.21 12.86 -11.02
N GLY A 112 5.35 12.37 -11.47
CA GLY A 112 6.66 12.77 -11.01
C GLY A 112 7.54 11.62 -10.56
N LYS A 113 8.67 11.97 -9.97
CA LYS A 113 9.65 11.00 -9.48
C LYS A 113 9.29 10.53 -8.09
N VAL A 114 9.37 9.22 -7.89
CA VAL A 114 9.22 8.57 -6.57
C VAL A 114 10.57 7.95 -6.22
N MET A 115 11.10 8.36 -5.07
CA MET A 115 12.40 7.92 -4.61
C MET A 115 12.25 6.78 -3.61
N ALA A 116 13.00 5.72 -3.82
CA ALA A 116 13.08 4.60 -2.89
C ALA A 116 13.74 5.01 -1.57
N VAL A 117 13.11 4.65 -0.47
CA VAL A 117 13.60 4.96 0.89
C VAL A 117 13.55 3.72 1.81
N PRO A 118 14.13 2.59 1.39
CA PRO A 118 13.88 1.30 2.04
C PRO A 118 14.29 1.28 3.52
N LYS A 119 15.43 1.88 3.88
CA LYS A 119 15.88 1.96 5.28
C LYS A 119 14.90 2.74 6.15
N LYS A 120 14.39 3.88 5.63
CA LYS A 120 13.38 4.67 6.34
C LYS A 120 12.12 3.85 6.60
N LEU A 121 11.63 3.11 5.61
CA LEU A 121 10.43 2.29 5.73
C LEU A 121 10.60 1.16 6.76
N GLN A 122 11.76 0.53 6.80
CA GLN A 122 12.08 -0.47 7.83
C GLN A 122 12.13 0.14 9.23
N THR A 123 12.78 1.30 9.37
CA THR A 123 12.84 2.03 10.64
C THR A 123 11.42 2.38 11.10
N MET A 124 10.60 2.96 10.26
CA MET A 124 9.21 3.29 10.58
C MET A 124 8.42 2.05 11.05
N ARG A 125 8.52 0.92 10.33
CA ARG A 125 7.86 -0.33 10.74
C ARG A 125 8.30 -0.78 12.14
N ASN A 126 9.60 -0.66 12.45
CA ASN A 126 10.17 -1.09 13.73
C ASN A 126 9.78 -0.15 14.88
N GLU A 127 9.83 1.16 14.66
CA GLU A 127 9.47 2.20 15.64
C GLU A 127 7.98 2.15 15.99
N LEU A 128 7.12 1.88 15.03
CA LEU A 128 5.69 1.64 15.27
C LEU A 128 5.41 0.31 16.01
N GLY A 129 6.46 -0.47 16.33
CA GLY A 129 6.30 -1.75 17.02
C GLY A 129 5.68 -2.87 16.19
N ASN A 130 5.51 -2.65 14.90
CA ASN A 130 4.84 -3.62 14.01
C ASN A 130 5.81 -4.49 13.20
N ARG A 131 6.78 -5.11 13.89
CA ARG A 131 7.73 -6.04 13.26
C ARG A 131 7.08 -7.24 12.54
N LYS A 132 5.80 -7.49 12.83
CA LYS A 132 5.02 -8.56 12.21
C LYS A 132 4.36 -8.14 10.90
N LEU A 133 4.34 -6.84 10.57
CA LEU A 133 3.81 -6.35 9.30
C LEU A 133 4.64 -6.90 8.15
N ILE A 134 4.02 -7.69 7.29
CA ILE A 134 4.65 -8.25 6.09
C ILE A 134 4.70 -7.16 5.02
N MET A 135 5.86 -6.94 4.44
CA MET A 135 6.03 -6.03 3.31
C MET A 135 6.19 -6.85 2.03
N LEU A 136 5.27 -6.69 1.10
CA LEU A 136 5.34 -7.20 -0.27
C LEU A 136 5.90 -6.08 -1.13
N THR A 137 7.10 -6.25 -1.64
CA THR A 137 7.85 -5.21 -2.33
C THR A 137 7.88 -5.47 -3.83
N ASP A 138 7.51 -4.48 -4.63
CA ASP A 138 7.62 -4.59 -6.08
C ASP A 138 9.06 -4.35 -6.53
N ILE A 139 9.47 -5.10 -7.54
CA ILE A 139 10.71 -4.93 -8.27
C ILE A 139 10.37 -4.58 -9.69
N HIS A 140 10.93 -3.48 -10.22
CA HIS A 140 10.60 -2.95 -11.55
C HIS A 140 9.07 -2.77 -11.71
N VAL A 141 8.46 -2.00 -10.81
CA VAL A 141 7.01 -1.80 -10.80
C VAL A 141 6.48 -1.40 -12.18
N LYS A 142 5.39 -2.02 -12.61
CA LYS A 142 4.72 -1.69 -13.87
C LYS A 142 4.16 -0.26 -13.84
N HIS A 143 3.95 0.33 -15.01
CA HIS A 143 3.42 1.67 -15.20
C HIS A 143 4.31 2.82 -14.71
N ALA A 144 5.55 2.53 -14.32
CA ALA A 144 6.57 3.52 -14.00
C ALA A 144 7.87 3.24 -14.78
N LYS A 145 8.66 4.27 -15.02
CA LYS A 145 9.96 4.15 -15.68
C LYS A 145 11.05 4.08 -14.62
N LEU A 146 11.86 3.02 -14.67
CA LEU A 146 13.04 2.92 -13.81
C LEU A 146 14.01 4.07 -14.11
N ILE A 147 14.43 4.80 -13.08
CA ILE A 147 15.42 5.89 -13.22
C ILE A 147 16.84 5.31 -13.27
N SER A 148 17.12 4.29 -12.46
CA SER A 148 18.40 3.59 -12.47
C SER A 148 18.50 2.68 -13.69
N LYS A 149 19.75 2.25 -14.00
CA LYS A 149 20.01 1.26 -15.05
C LYS A 149 20.17 -0.17 -14.50
N LYS A 150 19.59 -0.42 -13.31
CA LYS A 150 19.65 -1.74 -12.68
C LYS A 150 18.89 -2.78 -13.52
N THR A 151 19.47 -3.98 -13.58
CA THR A 151 18.73 -5.14 -14.06
C THR A 151 17.71 -5.60 -13.04
N LEU A 152 16.80 -6.49 -13.44
CA LEU A 152 15.82 -7.08 -12.53
C LEU A 152 16.50 -7.86 -11.40
N GLU A 153 17.57 -8.57 -11.73
CA GLU A 153 18.38 -9.35 -10.79
C GLU A 153 19.07 -8.44 -9.76
N GLU A 154 19.66 -7.33 -10.20
CA GLU A 154 20.30 -6.37 -9.29
C GLU A 154 19.28 -5.77 -8.33
N SER A 155 18.10 -5.38 -8.80
CA SER A 155 17.04 -4.88 -7.94
C SER A 155 16.52 -5.95 -6.96
N ALA A 156 16.40 -7.20 -7.41
CA ALA A 156 16.01 -8.31 -6.54
C ALA A 156 17.05 -8.59 -5.45
N LEU A 157 18.34 -8.53 -5.78
CA LEU A 157 19.40 -8.67 -4.78
C LEU A 157 19.41 -7.53 -3.77
N ASP A 158 19.19 -6.29 -4.21
CA ASP A 158 19.08 -5.14 -3.33
C ASP A 158 17.89 -5.29 -2.38
N ASP A 159 16.74 -5.75 -2.86
CA ASP A 159 15.55 -5.99 -2.05
C ASP A 159 15.81 -7.07 -0.98
N ILE A 160 16.39 -8.20 -1.38
CA ILE A 160 16.76 -9.28 -0.46
C ILE A 160 17.76 -8.78 0.58
N TYR A 161 18.77 -8.01 0.16
CA TYR A 161 19.79 -7.48 1.06
C TYR A 161 19.17 -6.55 2.12
N VAL A 162 18.33 -5.62 1.70
CA VAL A 162 17.65 -4.70 2.62
C VAL A 162 16.68 -5.44 3.54
N ASN A 163 15.88 -6.36 3.03
CA ASN A 163 14.92 -7.12 3.83
C ASN A 163 15.58 -8.09 4.82
N ASN A 164 16.75 -8.67 4.48
CA ASN A 164 17.47 -9.59 5.33
C ASN A 164 18.37 -8.91 6.38
N ASN A 165 18.76 -7.65 6.16
CA ASN A 165 19.49 -6.87 7.16
C ASN A 165 18.56 -6.41 8.29
N ARG A 166 17.87 -7.38 8.89
CA ARG A 166 17.06 -7.23 10.12
C ARG A 166 17.92 -7.15 11.38
N ARG A 167 19.23 -6.88 11.24
CA ARG A 167 20.15 -6.81 12.37
C ARG A 167 20.26 -5.36 12.82
N ASP A 168 19.85 -5.22 14.06
CA ASP A 168 20.00 -4.17 15.07
C ASP A 168 18.81 -3.22 15.19
#